data_63f96a6889ff11cb0c9607ebdcf715b2
#
_entry.id   63f96a6889ff11cb0c9607ebdcf715b2
#
_cell.length_a   1.000
_cell.length_b   1.000
_cell.length_c   1.000
_cell.angle_alpha   90.00
_cell.angle_beta   90.00
_cell.angle_gamma   90.00
#
_symmetry.space_group_name_H-M   'P 1'
#
loop_
_entity.id
_entity.type
_entity.pdbx_description
1 polymer ?
#
loop_
_entity_poly.entity_id
_entity_poly.type
_entity_poly.pdbx_seq_one_letter_code
_entity_poly.pdbx_strand_id
1 'polypeptide(L)'
;PRFDYASVALAGREFATVVVRIAHAVPIPPAWLDELDTLMDLNGEHSLSYADPVRGISKKAVIEEGLLTGLRLTGETAASGWLKELMVERAPTEAVRRWLFAPLPQAPVGGAARGRIVCNCLNVSENEIRAVLASGVDLSGLQSQLKCGTSCGSCVPELKRLIAEGNRARV
;
A
#
# COMPACT_ATOMS: atom_id res chain seq x y z
N PRO A 1 -12.34 -16.06 -15.07
CA PRO A 1 -12.11 -15.42 -13.77
C PRO A 1 -13.30 -15.67 -12.87
N ARG A 2 -13.02 -15.97 -11.61
CA ARG A 2 -14.04 -16.29 -10.60
C ARG A 2 -14.53 -15.03 -9.85
N PHE A 3 -13.80 -13.93 -9.97
CA PHE A 3 -14.09 -12.67 -9.27
C PHE A 3 -14.79 -11.68 -10.18
N ASP A 4 -15.68 -10.86 -9.60
CA ASP A 4 -16.37 -9.81 -10.35
C ASP A 4 -15.43 -8.69 -10.75
N TYR A 5 -14.41 -8.44 -9.92
CA TYR A 5 -13.35 -7.49 -10.20
C TYR A 5 -12.02 -7.99 -9.64
N ALA A 6 -10.97 -7.84 -10.43
CA ALA A 6 -9.61 -8.04 -10.00
C ALA A 6 -8.68 -7.04 -10.68
N SER A 7 -7.73 -6.50 -9.94
CA SER A 7 -6.66 -5.67 -10.49
C SER A 7 -5.34 -6.01 -9.82
N VAL A 8 -4.26 -5.88 -10.59
CA VAL A 8 -2.89 -6.09 -10.13
C VAL A 8 -2.10 -4.81 -10.41
N ALA A 9 -1.33 -4.35 -9.43
CA ALA A 9 -0.45 -3.22 -9.57
C ALA A 9 0.86 -3.47 -8.81
N LEU A 10 1.93 -2.84 -9.26
CA LEU A 10 3.18 -2.77 -8.51
C LEU A 10 3.19 -1.51 -7.67
N ALA A 11 3.72 -1.60 -6.47
CA ALA A 11 3.94 -0.48 -5.56
C ALA A 11 5.38 -0.51 -5.03
N GLY A 12 5.96 0.67 -4.85
CA GLY A 12 7.32 0.86 -4.35
C GLY A 12 8.29 1.39 -5.40
N ARG A 13 9.40 1.98 -4.92
CA ARG A 13 10.45 2.58 -5.75
C ARG A 13 11.69 1.69 -5.88
N GLU A 14 12.12 1.12 -4.78
CA GLU A 14 13.32 0.27 -4.70
C GLU A 14 12.95 -1.20 -4.74
N PHE A 15 11.87 -1.56 -4.05
CA PHE A 15 11.35 -2.93 -4.00
C PHE A 15 9.92 -2.94 -4.53
N ALA A 16 9.67 -3.79 -5.51
CA ALA A 16 8.33 -3.94 -6.07
C ALA A 16 7.48 -4.86 -5.19
N THR A 17 6.43 -4.28 -4.58
CA THR A 17 5.37 -5.04 -3.91
C THR A 17 4.23 -5.23 -4.88
N VAL A 18 3.81 -6.47 -5.11
CA VAL A 18 2.62 -6.79 -5.91
C VAL A 18 1.38 -6.53 -5.06
N VAL A 19 0.51 -5.68 -5.55
CA VAL A 19 -0.78 -5.37 -4.89
C VAL A 19 -1.91 -5.92 -5.74
N VAL A 20 -2.60 -6.92 -5.23
CA VAL A 20 -3.81 -7.49 -5.84
C VAL A 20 -5.03 -6.95 -5.11
N ARG A 21 -5.99 -6.41 -5.85
CA ARG A 21 -7.29 -5.97 -5.32
C ARG A 21 -8.37 -6.77 -5.99
N ILE A 22 -9.23 -7.34 -5.15
CA ILE A 22 -10.33 -8.22 -5.59
C ILE A 22 -11.62 -7.71 -4.95
N ALA A 23 -12.69 -7.67 -5.76
CA ALA A 23 -14.05 -7.48 -5.27
C ALA A 23 -14.96 -8.59 -5.82
N HIS A 24 -15.91 -9.01 -5.00
CA HIS A 24 -16.90 -10.02 -5.34
C HIS A 24 -18.20 -9.71 -4.61
N ALA A 25 -19.34 -9.92 -5.28
CA ALA A 25 -20.66 -9.52 -4.77
C ALA A 25 -21.12 -10.39 -3.59
N VAL A 26 -20.61 -11.61 -3.49
CA VAL A 26 -20.91 -12.55 -2.40
C VAL A 26 -19.64 -12.92 -1.62
N PRO A 27 -19.74 -13.45 -0.39
CA PRO A 27 -18.56 -13.89 0.36
C PRO A 27 -17.70 -14.86 -0.46
N ILE A 28 -16.39 -14.61 -0.49
CA ILE A 28 -15.45 -15.43 -1.26
C ILE A 28 -15.34 -16.81 -0.59
N PRO A 29 -15.53 -17.91 -1.35
CA PRO A 29 -15.40 -19.26 -0.81
C PRO A 29 -13.99 -19.51 -0.23
N PRO A 30 -13.85 -20.23 0.91
CA PRO A 30 -12.54 -20.53 1.50
C PRO A 30 -11.55 -21.15 0.52
N ALA A 31 -11.99 -22.09 -0.32
CA ALA A 31 -11.13 -22.71 -1.32
C ALA A 31 -10.49 -21.73 -2.31
N TRP A 32 -11.16 -20.62 -2.63
CA TRP A 32 -10.56 -19.57 -3.47
C TRP A 32 -9.54 -18.73 -2.71
N LEU A 33 -9.74 -18.56 -1.40
CA LEU A 33 -8.75 -17.90 -0.55
C LEU A 33 -7.50 -18.77 -0.41
N ASP A 34 -7.64 -20.09 -0.30
CA ASP A 34 -6.52 -21.04 -0.24
C ASP A 34 -5.72 -21.04 -1.55
N GLU A 35 -6.41 -20.96 -2.71
CA GLU A 35 -5.76 -20.80 -4.02
C GLU A 35 -4.97 -19.49 -4.09
N LEU A 36 -5.54 -18.37 -3.60
CA LEU A 36 -4.85 -17.08 -3.54
C LEU A 36 -3.64 -17.12 -2.58
N ASP A 37 -3.80 -17.73 -1.42
CA ASP A 37 -2.73 -17.89 -0.44
C ASP A 37 -1.56 -18.68 -1.03
N THR A 38 -1.85 -19.72 -1.81
CA THR A 38 -0.83 -20.49 -2.50
C THR A 38 -0.16 -19.69 -3.61
N LEU A 39 -0.94 -18.96 -4.42
CA LEU A 39 -0.41 -18.12 -5.49
C LEU A 39 0.49 -16.98 -4.97
N MET A 40 0.17 -16.46 -3.79
CA MET A 40 0.88 -15.34 -3.16
C MET A 40 1.95 -15.79 -2.15
N ASP A 41 2.22 -17.09 -2.05
CA ASP A 41 3.17 -17.70 -1.12
C ASP A 41 2.93 -17.32 0.36
N LEU A 42 1.65 -17.39 0.78
CA LEU A 42 1.24 -17.04 2.14
C LEU A 42 1.15 -18.25 3.09
N ASN A 43 1.59 -19.44 2.67
CA ASN A 43 1.40 -20.71 3.40
C ASN A 43 2.67 -21.21 4.13
N GLY A 44 3.74 -20.40 4.24
CA GLY A 44 5.00 -20.79 4.89
C GLY A 44 4.93 -20.89 6.42
N GLU A 45 6.00 -21.38 7.05
CA GLU A 45 6.13 -21.54 8.50
C GLU A 45 5.96 -20.23 9.29
N HIS A 46 6.26 -19.11 8.66
CA HIS A 46 6.16 -17.76 9.26
C HIS A 46 4.80 -17.10 9.02
N SER A 47 3.81 -17.90 8.61
CA SER A 47 2.45 -17.43 8.35
C SER A 47 1.65 -17.26 9.64
N LEU A 48 1.03 -16.11 9.80
CA LEU A 48 0.05 -15.79 10.82
C LEU A 48 -1.33 -15.74 10.18
N SER A 49 -2.36 -16.22 10.85
CA SER A 49 -3.73 -16.18 10.34
C SER A 49 -4.73 -15.72 11.40
N TYR A 50 -5.78 -15.05 10.94
CA TYR A 50 -6.95 -14.70 11.73
C TYR A 50 -8.21 -14.93 10.90
N ALA A 51 -9.23 -15.54 11.50
CA ALA A 51 -10.52 -15.76 10.86
C ALA A 51 -11.67 -15.46 11.83
N ASP A 52 -12.70 -14.81 11.31
CA ASP A 52 -14.02 -14.64 11.92
C ASP A 52 -15.07 -15.00 10.86
N PRO A 53 -15.49 -16.29 10.81
CA PRO A 53 -16.44 -16.74 9.80
C PRO A 53 -17.82 -16.07 9.90
N VAL A 54 -18.22 -15.67 11.12
CA VAL A 54 -19.52 -15.01 11.33
C VAL A 54 -19.56 -13.65 10.63
N ARG A 55 -18.43 -12.94 10.63
CA ARG A 55 -18.29 -11.63 10.00
C ARG A 55 -17.73 -11.69 8.58
N GLY A 56 -17.43 -12.89 8.07
CA GLY A 56 -16.81 -13.08 6.76
C GLY A 56 -15.38 -12.52 6.69
N ILE A 57 -14.66 -12.47 7.83
CA ILE A 57 -13.31 -11.92 7.89
C ILE A 57 -12.29 -13.05 7.86
N SER A 58 -11.30 -12.93 6.99
CA SER A 58 -10.13 -13.81 6.95
C SER A 58 -8.90 -13.00 6.57
N LYS A 59 -7.86 -13.10 7.39
CA LYS A 59 -6.61 -12.35 7.21
C LYS A 59 -5.43 -13.30 7.34
N LYS A 60 -4.39 -13.05 6.55
CA LYS A 60 -3.15 -13.80 6.60
C LYS A 60 -1.96 -12.87 6.40
N ALA A 61 -0.88 -13.11 7.13
CA ALA A 61 0.34 -12.33 7.04
C ALA A 61 1.56 -13.25 7.15
N VAL A 62 2.60 -12.97 6.39
CA VAL A 62 3.90 -13.65 6.48
C VAL A 62 4.93 -12.65 6.95
N ILE A 63 5.69 -13.03 8.00
CA ILE A 63 6.76 -12.21 8.56
C ILE A 63 8.06 -13.00 8.48
N GLU A 64 8.99 -12.50 7.70
CA GLU A 64 10.32 -13.08 7.53
C GLU A 64 11.36 -12.06 7.95
N GLU A 65 12.32 -12.48 8.77
CA GLU A 65 13.39 -11.60 9.29
C GLU A 65 12.86 -10.28 9.91
N GLY A 66 11.68 -10.33 10.54
CA GLY A 66 11.05 -9.17 11.15
C GLY A 66 10.36 -8.20 10.17
N LEU A 67 10.28 -8.55 8.90
CA LEU A 67 9.62 -7.77 7.85
C LEU A 67 8.31 -8.43 7.41
N LEU A 68 7.31 -7.63 7.08
CA LEU A 68 6.07 -8.12 6.48
C LEU A 68 6.31 -8.38 4.99
N THR A 69 6.39 -9.65 4.60
CA THR A 69 6.67 -10.08 3.21
C THR A 69 5.43 -10.47 2.44
N GLY A 70 4.37 -10.88 3.13
CA GLY A 70 3.10 -11.25 2.52
C GLY A 70 1.89 -10.84 3.36
N LEU A 71 0.79 -10.47 2.71
CA LEU A 71 -0.44 -10.04 3.38
C LEU A 71 -1.67 -10.32 2.53
N ARG A 72 -2.71 -10.90 3.13
CA ARG A 72 -4.07 -10.94 2.60
C ARG A 72 -5.07 -10.44 3.65
N LEU A 73 -5.93 -9.53 3.24
CA LEU A 73 -7.06 -9.04 4.04
C LEU A 73 -8.35 -9.32 3.27
N THR A 74 -9.30 -10.01 3.90
CA THR A 74 -10.61 -10.33 3.33
C THR A 74 -11.71 -9.94 4.31
N GLY A 75 -12.78 -9.34 3.82
CA GLY A 75 -13.95 -8.89 4.58
C GLY A 75 -13.74 -7.55 5.28
N GLU A 76 -12.62 -7.37 5.96
CA GLU A 76 -12.23 -6.13 6.63
C GLU A 76 -10.81 -5.72 6.19
N THR A 77 -10.68 -4.54 5.54
CA THR A 77 -9.46 -4.10 4.87
C THR A 77 -8.98 -2.70 5.32
N ALA A 78 -9.52 -2.16 6.40
CA ALA A 78 -9.19 -0.80 6.87
C ALA A 78 -7.68 -0.57 7.06
N ALA A 79 -6.96 -1.60 7.50
CA ALA A 79 -5.51 -1.53 7.72
C ALA A 79 -4.65 -1.59 6.43
N SER A 80 -5.26 -1.82 5.26
CA SER A 80 -4.52 -2.09 4.01
C SER A 80 -3.56 -0.96 3.61
N GLY A 81 -3.89 0.29 3.93
CA GLY A 81 -3.07 1.45 3.60
C GLY A 81 -1.70 1.40 4.25
N TRP A 82 -1.66 1.41 5.57
CA TRP A 82 -0.41 1.45 6.33
C TRP A 82 0.36 0.11 6.29
N LEU A 83 -0.34 -1.03 6.19
CA LEU A 83 0.31 -2.33 6.01
C LEU A 83 1.03 -2.41 4.66
N LYS A 84 0.41 -1.89 3.59
CA LYS A 84 1.08 -1.77 2.30
C LYS A 84 2.34 -0.89 2.41
N GLU A 85 2.25 0.25 3.11
CA GLU A 85 3.41 1.12 3.32
C GLU A 85 4.53 0.40 4.08
N LEU A 86 4.19 -0.33 5.14
CA LEU A 86 5.13 -1.14 5.91
C LEU A 86 5.89 -2.13 5.01
N MET A 87 5.19 -2.82 4.09
CA MET A 87 5.80 -3.74 3.12
C MET A 87 6.70 -3.01 2.11
N VAL A 88 6.18 -1.95 1.50
CA VAL A 88 6.89 -1.20 0.45
C VAL A 88 8.18 -0.56 0.97
N GLU A 89 8.18 -0.12 2.22
CA GLU A 89 9.32 0.52 2.87
C GLU A 89 10.24 -0.47 3.60
N ARG A 90 9.86 -1.75 3.60
CA ARG A 90 10.56 -2.80 4.36
C ARG A 90 10.81 -2.38 5.81
N ALA A 91 9.82 -1.74 6.41
CA ALA A 91 9.92 -1.29 7.78
C ALA A 91 9.76 -2.47 8.77
N PRO A 92 10.51 -2.49 9.90
CA PRO A 92 10.39 -3.55 10.90
C PRO A 92 8.97 -3.65 11.48
N THR A 93 8.48 -4.89 11.65
CA THR A 93 7.14 -5.16 12.17
C THR A 93 7.05 -5.16 13.68
N GLU A 94 8.15 -5.18 14.42
CA GLU A 94 8.20 -5.43 15.87
C GLU A 94 7.23 -4.54 16.65
N ALA A 95 7.25 -3.24 16.42
CA ALA A 95 6.40 -2.27 17.12
C ALA A 95 4.91 -2.42 16.79
N VAL A 96 4.56 -2.95 15.63
CA VAL A 96 3.18 -3.02 15.11
C VAL A 96 2.62 -4.43 15.02
N ARG A 97 3.44 -5.47 15.26
CA ARG A 97 3.08 -6.88 15.06
C ARG A 97 1.75 -7.28 15.70
N ARG A 98 1.48 -6.82 16.92
CA ARG A 98 0.22 -7.10 17.64
C ARG A 98 -1.03 -6.48 16.99
N TRP A 99 -0.83 -5.53 16.07
CA TRP A 99 -1.90 -4.78 15.43
C TRP A 99 -2.15 -5.17 13.96
N LEU A 100 -1.38 -6.12 13.41
CA LEU A 100 -1.44 -6.47 11.98
C LEU A 100 -2.84 -6.84 11.51
N PHE A 101 -3.65 -7.45 12.37
CA PHE A 101 -5.01 -7.85 12.05
C PHE A 101 -6.09 -6.93 12.64
N ALA A 102 -5.69 -5.88 13.35
CA ALA A 102 -6.62 -4.90 13.89
C ALA A 102 -7.22 -4.01 12.78
N PRO A 103 -8.49 -3.62 12.87
CA PRO A 103 -9.17 -2.80 11.86
C PRO A 103 -8.79 -1.31 12.02
N LEU A 104 -7.52 -1.01 12.03
CA LEU A 104 -7.00 0.34 12.21
C LEU A 104 -6.69 0.97 10.86
N PRO A 105 -7.32 2.10 10.50
CA PRO A 105 -7.06 2.77 9.23
C PRO A 105 -5.70 3.49 9.18
N GLN A 106 -5.04 3.63 10.33
CA GLN A 106 -3.71 4.25 10.48
C GLN A 106 -2.82 3.38 11.36
N ALA A 107 -1.50 3.46 11.14
CA ALA A 107 -0.53 2.74 11.96
C ALA A 107 -0.64 3.14 13.44
N PRO A 108 -0.63 2.17 14.39
CA PRO A 108 -0.86 2.42 15.80
C PRO A 108 0.31 3.10 16.53
N VAL A 109 1.49 3.10 15.95
CA VAL A 109 2.71 3.68 16.53
C VAL A 109 3.42 4.55 15.49
N GLY A 110 3.56 5.82 15.83
CA GLY A 110 4.49 6.82 15.35
C GLY A 110 5.19 6.65 13.99
N GLY A 111 4.43 6.42 12.93
CA GLY A 111 4.87 6.89 11.63
C GLY A 111 4.55 8.38 11.55
N ALA A 112 5.51 9.25 11.30
CA ALA A 112 5.20 10.60 10.90
C ALA A 112 4.14 10.53 9.79
N ALA A 113 3.03 11.22 9.95
CA ALA A 113 1.98 11.20 8.94
C ALA A 113 2.60 11.66 7.61
N ARG A 114 2.88 10.72 6.71
CA ARG A 114 3.48 11.01 5.39
C ARG A 114 2.57 11.89 4.54
N GLY A 115 1.33 12.07 5.00
CA GLY A 115 0.31 12.74 4.24
C GLY A 115 -0.31 11.84 3.16
N ARG A 116 -1.18 12.42 2.36
CA ARG A 116 -1.88 11.72 1.29
C ARG A 116 -0.91 11.18 0.23
N ILE A 117 -1.07 9.91 -0.15
CA ILE A 117 -0.30 9.35 -1.27
C ILE A 117 -0.85 9.90 -2.58
N VAL A 118 0.02 10.52 -3.36
CA VAL A 118 -0.28 11.10 -4.69
C VAL A 118 0.12 10.12 -5.80
N CYS A 119 1.32 9.57 -5.74
CA CYS A 119 1.76 8.56 -6.69
C CYS A 119 1.65 7.15 -6.08
N ASN A 120 0.56 6.43 -6.40
CA ASN A 120 0.29 5.12 -5.82
C ASN A 120 1.27 4.02 -6.24
N CYS A 121 1.74 4.03 -7.50
CA CYS A 121 2.67 3.00 -8.00
C CYS A 121 4.07 3.14 -7.39
N LEU A 122 4.50 4.35 -7.06
CA LEU A 122 5.82 4.60 -6.46
C LEU A 122 5.74 5.00 -4.99
N ASN A 123 4.54 4.96 -4.39
CA ASN A 123 4.27 5.27 -3.00
C ASN A 123 4.81 6.65 -2.55
N VAL A 124 4.62 7.69 -3.40
CA VAL A 124 5.08 9.05 -3.12
C VAL A 124 3.95 9.87 -2.52
N SER A 125 4.22 10.45 -1.35
CA SER A 125 3.26 11.28 -0.62
C SER A 125 3.27 12.73 -1.07
N GLU A 126 2.19 13.45 -0.76
CA GLU A 126 2.11 14.90 -0.97
C GLU A 126 3.19 15.67 -0.21
N ASN A 127 3.52 15.24 1.01
CA ASN A 127 4.55 15.87 1.83
C ASN A 127 5.94 15.75 1.17
N GLU A 128 6.30 14.59 0.62
CA GLU A 128 7.55 14.41 -0.13
C GLU A 128 7.58 15.30 -1.37
N ILE A 129 6.47 15.38 -2.12
CA ILE A 129 6.37 16.25 -3.30
C ILE A 129 6.53 17.71 -2.89
N ARG A 130 5.86 18.18 -1.86
CA ARG A 130 5.95 19.56 -1.37
C ARG A 130 7.35 19.89 -0.87
N ALA A 131 8.03 18.97 -0.19
CA ALA A 131 9.42 19.15 0.25
C ALA A 131 10.37 19.36 -0.94
N VAL A 132 10.23 18.59 -2.00
CA VAL A 132 11.03 18.78 -3.23
C VAL A 132 10.64 20.04 -3.98
N LEU A 133 9.35 20.36 -4.06
CA LEU A 133 8.87 21.62 -4.67
C LEU A 133 9.41 22.88 -3.92
N ALA A 134 9.72 22.77 -2.63
CA ALA A 134 10.31 23.88 -1.87
C ALA A 134 11.64 24.35 -2.47
N SER A 135 12.40 23.52 -3.18
CA SER A 135 13.61 23.91 -3.91
C SER A 135 13.37 24.55 -5.29
N GLY A 136 12.08 24.71 -5.71
CA GLY A 136 11.75 25.41 -6.96
C GLY A 136 11.80 24.53 -8.21
N VAL A 137 11.81 23.21 -8.06
CA VAL A 137 11.85 22.33 -9.22
C VAL A 137 10.50 22.30 -9.95
N ASP A 138 10.54 21.99 -11.23
CA ASP A 138 9.39 21.74 -12.09
C ASP A 138 8.98 20.24 -12.10
N LEU A 139 8.09 19.88 -13.03
CA LEU A 139 7.66 18.49 -13.19
C LEU A 139 8.83 17.54 -13.52
N SER A 140 9.76 17.99 -14.35
CA SER A 140 10.95 17.21 -14.72
C SER A 140 11.85 16.95 -13.51
N GLY A 141 12.05 17.96 -12.66
CA GLY A 141 12.77 17.83 -11.40
C GLY A 141 12.10 16.85 -10.42
N LEU A 142 10.78 16.89 -10.28
CA LEU A 142 10.03 15.91 -9.48
C LEU A 142 10.18 14.50 -10.02
N GLN A 143 10.08 14.33 -11.34
CA GLN A 143 10.26 13.02 -12.01
C GLN A 143 11.67 12.47 -11.85
N SER A 144 12.67 13.34 -11.90
CA SER A 144 14.07 12.96 -11.69
C SER A 144 14.32 12.47 -10.25
N GLN A 145 13.83 13.22 -9.24
CA GLN A 145 14.13 12.94 -7.83
C GLN A 145 13.23 11.88 -7.22
N LEU A 146 11.92 11.95 -7.47
CA LEU A 146 10.92 11.09 -6.83
C LEU A 146 10.39 9.99 -7.76
N LYS A 147 10.76 10.01 -9.04
CA LYS A 147 10.25 9.10 -10.09
C LYS A 147 8.72 9.15 -10.27
N CYS A 148 8.01 10.04 -9.56
CA CYS A 148 6.55 10.14 -9.65
C CYS A 148 6.11 10.61 -11.04
N GLY A 149 5.04 9.98 -11.58
CA GLY A 149 4.55 10.26 -12.92
C GLY A 149 5.31 9.59 -14.07
N THR A 150 6.36 8.80 -13.80
CA THR A 150 7.16 8.13 -14.84
C THR A 150 6.68 6.73 -15.19
N SER A 151 5.83 6.11 -14.36
CA SER A 151 5.29 4.76 -14.59
C SER A 151 3.90 4.84 -15.25
N CYS A 152 2.81 4.79 -14.47
CA CYS A 152 1.46 4.80 -15.01
C CYS A 152 0.94 6.20 -15.45
N GLY A 153 1.58 7.27 -15.01
CA GLY A 153 1.22 8.65 -15.34
C GLY A 153 -0.05 9.20 -14.67
N SER A 154 -0.83 8.39 -13.95
CA SER A 154 -2.12 8.80 -13.38
C SER A 154 -2.03 9.94 -12.38
N CYS A 155 -0.88 10.12 -11.72
CA CYS A 155 -0.65 11.21 -10.77
C CYS A 155 -0.25 12.53 -11.45
N VAL A 156 0.10 12.56 -12.73
CA VAL A 156 0.62 13.76 -13.41
C VAL A 156 -0.31 14.97 -13.32
N PRO A 157 -1.64 14.87 -13.48
CA PRO A 157 -2.53 16.03 -13.29
C PRO A 157 -2.41 16.64 -11.91
N GLU A 158 -2.32 15.80 -10.87
CA GLU A 158 -2.19 16.25 -9.49
C GLU A 158 -0.81 16.87 -9.20
N LEU A 159 0.27 16.31 -9.78
CA LEU A 159 1.60 16.89 -9.69
C LEU A 159 1.63 18.31 -10.27
N LYS A 160 1.01 18.52 -11.44
CA LYS A 160 0.88 19.85 -12.07
C LYS A 160 0.10 20.82 -11.18
N ARG A 161 -0.96 20.36 -10.52
CA ARG A 161 -1.74 21.16 -9.56
C ARG A 161 -0.87 21.62 -8.39
N LEU A 162 -0.11 20.71 -7.76
CA LEU A 162 0.77 21.01 -6.63
C LEU A 162 1.90 21.96 -7.01
N ILE A 163 2.47 21.83 -8.21
CA ILE A 163 3.47 22.76 -8.75
C ILE A 163 2.86 24.18 -8.88
N ALA A 164 1.67 24.29 -9.45
CA ALA A 164 1.00 25.57 -9.62
C ALA A 164 0.68 26.25 -8.28
N GLU A 165 0.27 25.47 -7.26
CA GLU A 165 0.06 25.96 -5.89
C GLU A 165 1.37 26.45 -5.26
N GLY A 166 2.45 25.67 -5.36
CA GLY A 166 3.76 26.03 -4.83
C GLY A 166 4.31 27.32 -5.45
N ASN A 167 4.09 27.53 -6.75
CA ASN A 167 4.52 28.75 -7.43
C ASN A 167 3.70 29.99 -6.99
N ARG A 168 2.41 29.85 -6.72
CA ARG A 168 1.56 30.95 -6.21
C ARG A 168 1.94 31.37 -4.79
N ALA A 169 2.40 30.45 -3.96
CA ALA A 169 2.78 30.73 -2.58
C ALA A 169 4.14 31.46 -2.47
N ARG A 170 4.87 31.60 -3.58
CA ARG A 170 6.18 32.25 -3.66
C ARG A 170 6.15 33.68 -4.22
N VAL A 171 5.01 34.11 -4.73
CA VAL A 171 4.76 35.48 -5.23
C VAL A 171 4.09 36.29 -4.12
#